data_8342c9dbc6789d34a44952eea4d599bb
#
_entry.id   8342c9dbc6789d34a44952eea4d599bb
#
_cell.length_a   1.000
_cell.length_b   1.000
_cell.length_c   1.000
_cell.angle_alpha   90.00
_cell.angle_beta   90.00
_cell.angle_gamma   90.00
#
_symmetry.space_group_name_H-M   'P 1'
#
loop_
_entity.id
_entity.type
_entity.pdbx_description
1 polymer ?
#
loop_
_entity_poly.entity_id
_entity_poly.type
_entity_poly.pdbx_seq_one_letter_code
_entity_poly.pdbx_strand_id
1 'polypeptide(L)'
;SIGRPNPFSFGGARNDQFDPARPGIVRLSRHPLLLALALWAAAHVVPNGDLAHVILFGTFATFALLGGRLIDRRKRREMGPELQRMHDRAADAPLLSASLPVGTLVRLAAGIALYGTLLWAHPFLFGVSPLP
;
A
#
# COMPACT_ATOMS: atom_id res chain seq x y z
N SER A 1 4.36 3.35 3.95
CA SER A 1 4.33 2.42 5.09
C SER A 1 5.66 1.71 5.32
N ILE A 2 6.57 1.71 4.34
CA ILE A 2 7.88 1.07 4.50
C ILE A 2 8.62 1.68 5.69
N GLY A 3 9.12 0.82 6.61
CA GLY A 3 9.85 1.24 7.80
C GLY A 3 9.01 1.90 8.90
N ARG A 4 7.67 1.91 8.80
CA ARG A 4 6.77 2.32 9.89
C ARG A 4 6.11 1.10 10.54
N PRO A 5 5.69 1.22 11.81
CA PRO A 5 4.96 0.15 12.46
C PRO A 5 3.70 -0.22 11.69
N ASN A 6 3.58 -1.50 11.33
CA ASN A 6 2.38 -2.08 10.74
C ASN A 6 2.30 -3.56 11.10
N PRO A 7 1.70 -3.91 12.24
CA PRO A 7 1.60 -5.29 12.69
C PRO A 7 0.68 -6.16 11.83
N PHE A 8 -0.16 -5.53 10.99
CA PHE A 8 -1.11 -6.24 10.13
C PHE A 8 -0.49 -6.80 8.85
N SER A 9 0.67 -6.28 8.42
CA SER A 9 1.24 -6.59 7.12
C SER A 9 2.77 -6.76 7.16
N PHE A 10 3.37 -7.03 6.00
CA PHE A 10 4.82 -7.02 5.82
C PHE A 10 5.35 -5.60 5.53
N GLY A 11 6.67 -5.44 5.61
CA GLY A 11 7.34 -4.16 5.36
C GLY A 11 7.24 -3.17 6.51
N GLY A 12 6.58 -3.53 7.61
CA GLY A 12 6.60 -2.77 8.83
C GLY A 12 7.88 -2.99 9.63
N ALA A 13 8.33 -1.96 10.36
CA ALA A 13 9.43 -2.07 11.31
C ALA A 13 8.95 -1.57 12.68
N ARG A 14 9.53 -2.14 13.75
CA ARG A 14 9.16 -1.77 15.13
C ARG A 14 7.65 -1.89 15.39
N ASN A 15 7.08 -3.04 15.02
CA ASN A 15 5.64 -3.28 15.13
C ASN A 15 5.12 -3.26 16.58
N ASP A 16 5.98 -3.48 17.54
CA ASP A 16 5.78 -3.28 18.99
C ASP A 16 5.43 -1.82 19.34
N GLN A 17 5.85 -0.86 18.51
CA GLN A 17 5.58 0.57 18.68
C GLN A 17 4.34 1.05 17.91
N PHE A 18 3.52 0.15 17.40
CA PHE A 18 2.30 0.53 16.69
C PHE A 18 1.28 1.14 17.65
N ASP A 19 0.89 2.39 17.37
CA ASP A 19 -0.16 3.09 18.10
C ASP A 19 -1.48 3.06 17.31
N PRO A 20 -2.48 2.28 17.75
CA PRO A 20 -3.77 2.21 17.07
C PRO A 20 -4.53 3.56 17.06
N ALA A 21 -4.23 4.48 17.97
CA ALA A 21 -4.82 5.82 17.98
C ALA A 21 -4.25 6.74 16.89
N ARG A 22 -3.08 6.37 16.33
CA ARG A 22 -2.40 7.10 15.25
C ARG A 22 -1.98 6.17 14.10
N PRO A 23 -2.91 5.42 13.50
CA PRO A 23 -2.61 4.35 12.56
C PRO A 23 -2.03 4.86 11.24
N GLY A 24 -2.21 6.13 10.89
CA GLY A 24 -1.79 6.70 9.62
C GLY A 24 -2.45 5.97 8.44
N ILE A 25 -1.66 5.63 7.41
CA ILE A 25 -2.15 4.95 6.20
C ILE A 25 -2.74 3.56 6.47
N VAL A 26 -2.38 2.93 7.58
CA VAL A 26 -2.89 1.59 7.97
C VAL A 26 -4.39 1.62 8.22
N ARG A 27 -4.95 2.78 8.60
CA ARG A 27 -6.38 2.98 8.71
C ARG A 27 -7.11 2.79 7.37
N LEU A 28 -6.53 3.26 6.28
CA LEU A 28 -7.10 3.15 4.94
C LEU A 28 -6.92 1.74 4.36
N SER A 29 -5.77 1.15 4.63
CA SER A 29 -5.48 -0.21 4.19
C SER A 29 -4.50 -0.89 5.13
N ARG A 30 -4.82 -2.11 5.57
CA ARG A 30 -3.90 -2.95 6.34
C ARG A 30 -2.65 -3.33 5.55
N HIS A 31 -2.78 -3.45 4.24
CA HIS A 31 -1.72 -3.86 3.31
C HIS A 31 -1.43 -2.76 2.28
N PRO A 32 -0.91 -1.59 2.69
CA PRO A 32 -0.77 -0.45 1.78
C PRO A 32 0.20 -0.71 0.62
N LEU A 33 1.21 -1.56 0.80
CA LEU A 33 2.12 -1.96 -0.30
C LEU A 33 1.42 -2.85 -1.32
N LEU A 34 0.61 -3.81 -0.87
CA LEU A 34 -0.16 -4.66 -1.79
C LEU A 34 -1.25 -3.87 -2.49
N LEU A 35 -1.90 -2.93 -1.79
CA LEU A 35 -2.86 -2.03 -2.42
C LEU A 35 -2.20 -1.19 -3.51
N ALA A 36 -1.02 -0.63 -3.24
CA ALA A 36 -0.26 0.12 -4.25
C ALA A 36 0.09 -0.75 -5.47
N LEU A 37 0.54 -1.99 -5.24
CA LEU A 37 0.82 -2.94 -6.32
C LEU A 37 -0.44 -3.29 -7.13
N ALA A 38 -1.58 -3.52 -6.46
CA ALA A 38 -2.84 -3.82 -7.15
C ALA A 38 -3.32 -2.65 -8.01
N LEU A 39 -3.25 -1.41 -7.48
CA LEU A 39 -3.63 -0.20 -8.21
C LEU A 39 -2.70 0.05 -9.40
N TRP A 40 -1.39 -0.12 -9.20
CA TRP A 40 -0.41 0.00 -10.27
C TRP A 40 -0.66 -1.02 -11.39
N ALA A 41 -0.86 -2.29 -11.03
CA ALA A 41 -1.16 -3.33 -11.99
C ALA A 41 -2.47 -3.07 -12.75
N ALA A 42 -3.53 -2.67 -12.05
CA ALA A 42 -4.81 -2.34 -12.66
C ALA A 42 -4.69 -1.16 -13.65
N ALA A 43 -3.92 -0.12 -13.29
CA ALA A 43 -3.66 1.02 -14.17
C ALA A 43 -2.92 0.63 -15.45
N HIS A 44 -2.14 -0.46 -15.43
CA HIS A 44 -1.41 -0.95 -16.60
C HIS A 44 -2.21 -1.96 -17.44
N VAL A 45 -3.16 -2.67 -16.85
CA VAL A 45 -4.05 -3.58 -17.62
C VAL A 45 -4.94 -2.80 -18.59
N VAL A 46 -5.49 -1.66 -18.15
CA VAL A 46 -6.49 -0.90 -18.93
C VAL A 46 -5.95 -0.41 -20.27
N PRO A 47 -4.78 0.27 -20.34
CA PRO A 47 -4.24 0.75 -21.61
C PRO A 47 -3.54 -0.34 -22.42
N ASN A 48 -3.12 -1.44 -21.81
CA ASN A 48 -2.37 -2.53 -22.46
C ASN A 48 -3.25 -3.78 -22.57
N GLY A 49 -4.20 -3.77 -23.51
CA GLY A 49 -5.23 -4.81 -23.66
C GLY A 49 -4.76 -6.09 -24.37
N ASP A 50 -3.49 -6.20 -24.77
CA ASP A 50 -2.97 -7.44 -25.34
C ASP A 50 -2.78 -8.55 -24.30
N LEU A 51 -2.82 -9.79 -24.76
CA LEU A 51 -2.82 -10.96 -23.87
C LEU A 51 -1.60 -11.03 -22.95
N ALA A 52 -0.41 -10.66 -23.43
CA ALA A 52 0.81 -10.74 -22.63
C ALA A 52 0.77 -9.78 -21.45
N HIS A 53 0.35 -8.53 -21.66
CA HIS A 53 0.19 -7.54 -20.62
C HIS A 53 -0.94 -7.88 -19.66
N VAL A 54 -2.07 -8.40 -20.15
CA VAL A 54 -3.17 -8.85 -19.29
C VAL A 54 -2.71 -9.99 -18.37
N ILE A 55 -1.95 -10.95 -18.88
CA ILE A 55 -1.40 -12.04 -18.06
C ILE A 55 -0.41 -11.47 -17.02
N LEU A 56 0.52 -10.60 -17.44
CA LEU A 56 1.54 -10.03 -16.56
C LEU A 56 0.93 -9.22 -15.43
N PHE A 57 0.17 -8.19 -15.76
CA PHE A 57 -0.41 -7.29 -14.77
C PHE A 57 -1.56 -7.95 -14.00
N GLY A 58 -2.34 -8.82 -14.64
CA GLY A 58 -3.34 -9.63 -13.97
C GLY A 58 -2.74 -10.55 -12.90
N THR A 59 -1.56 -11.11 -13.17
CA THR A 59 -0.80 -11.90 -12.18
C THR A 59 -0.38 -11.04 -10.99
N PHE A 60 0.17 -9.84 -11.21
CA PHE A 60 0.52 -8.93 -10.12
C PHE A 60 -0.70 -8.49 -9.30
N ALA A 61 -1.80 -8.15 -9.95
CA ALA A 61 -3.04 -7.78 -9.26
C ALA A 61 -3.57 -8.95 -8.41
N THR A 62 -3.61 -10.16 -8.97
CA THR A 62 -4.03 -11.38 -8.27
C THR A 62 -3.13 -11.68 -7.08
N PHE A 63 -1.80 -11.62 -7.28
CA PHE A 63 -0.83 -11.79 -6.19
C PHE A 63 -1.05 -10.78 -5.06
N ALA A 64 -1.27 -9.52 -5.39
CA ALA A 64 -1.50 -8.48 -4.41
C ALA A 64 -2.79 -8.73 -3.59
N LEU A 65 -3.88 -9.07 -4.27
CA LEU A 65 -5.17 -9.31 -3.62
C LEU A 65 -5.18 -10.59 -2.77
N LEU A 66 -4.65 -11.69 -3.31
CA LEU A 66 -4.56 -12.96 -2.58
C LEU A 66 -3.52 -12.89 -1.46
N GLY A 67 -2.39 -12.21 -1.70
CA GLY A 67 -1.34 -12.00 -0.70
C GLY A 67 -1.87 -11.31 0.55
N GLY A 68 -2.71 -10.28 0.40
CA GLY A 68 -3.37 -9.63 1.53
C GLY A 68 -4.22 -10.61 2.36
N ARG A 69 -5.02 -11.44 1.69
CA ARG A 69 -5.86 -12.46 2.37
C ARG A 69 -5.03 -13.52 3.09
N LEU A 70 -3.92 -13.96 2.49
CA LEU A 70 -3.03 -14.95 3.11
C LEU A 70 -2.33 -14.37 4.34
N ILE A 71 -1.85 -13.13 4.27
CA ILE A 71 -1.26 -12.42 5.41
C ILE A 71 -2.28 -12.27 6.53
N ASP A 72 -3.51 -11.83 6.21
CA ASP A 72 -4.58 -11.72 7.19
C ASP A 72 -4.86 -13.05 7.91
N ARG A 73 -4.95 -14.15 7.16
CA ARG A 73 -5.16 -15.49 7.75
C ARG A 73 -4.00 -15.88 8.69
N ARG A 74 -2.77 -15.64 8.26
CA ARG A 74 -1.58 -15.90 9.07
C ARG A 74 -1.59 -15.04 10.34
N LYS A 75 -1.80 -13.75 10.22
CA LYS A 75 -1.83 -12.80 11.34
C LYS A 75 -2.94 -13.10 12.33
N ARG A 76 -4.12 -13.52 11.86
CA ARG A 76 -5.20 -14.00 12.76
C ARG A 76 -4.82 -15.22 13.55
N ARG A 77 -4.03 -16.15 12.98
CA ARG A 77 -3.53 -17.32 13.71
C ARG A 77 -2.47 -16.96 14.74
N GLU A 78 -1.59 -16.00 14.42
CA GLU A 78 -0.49 -15.55 15.28
C GLU A 78 -0.99 -14.71 16.46
N MET A 79 -1.89 -13.78 16.22
CA MET A 79 -2.30 -12.75 17.18
C MET A 79 -3.71 -12.96 17.76
N GLY A 80 -4.51 -13.84 17.17
CA GLY A 80 -5.85 -14.15 17.65
C GLY A 80 -6.76 -12.91 17.75
N PRO A 81 -7.56 -12.80 18.84
CA PRO A 81 -8.50 -11.69 19.04
C PRO A 81 -7.84 -10.30 19.16
N GLU A 82 -6.55 -10.26 19.53
CA GLU A 82 -5.81 -9.01 19.69
C GLU A 82 -5.67 -8.27 18.35
N LEU A 83 -5.46 -9.01 17.26
CA LEU A 83 -5.41 -8.42 15.92
C LEU A 83 -6.70 -7.66 15.60
N GLN A 84 -7.84 -8.23 15.93
CA GLN A 84 -9.14 -7.61 15.67
C GLN A 84 -9.33 -6.35 16.52
N ARG A 85 -9.02 -6.42 17.81
CA ARG A 85 -9.09 -5.25 18.72
C ARG A 85 -8.22 -4.09 18.25
N MET A 86 -7.01 -4.38 17.81
CA MET A 86 -6.10 -3.37 17.27
C MET A 86 -6.65 -2.76 15.98
N HIS A 87 -7.24 -3.59 15.13
CA HIS A 87 -7.85 -3.14 13.89
C HIS A 87 -9.05 -2.23 14.14
N ASP A 88 -9.95 -2.60 15.07
CA ASP A 88 -11.14 -1.83 15.41
C ASP A 88 -10.73 -0.45 15.98
N ARG A 89 -9.78 -0.43 16.92
CA ARG A 89 -9.23 0.84 17.45
C ARG A 89 -8.59 1.71 16.35
N ALA A 90 -7.88 1.11 15.40
CA ALA A 90 -7.29 1.84 14.28
C ALA A 90 -8.35 2.37 13.32
N ALA A 91 -9.47 1.67 13.15
CA ALA A 91 -10.60 2.12 12.33
C ALA A 91 -11.36 3.29 12.97
N ASP A 92 -11.45 3.33 14.29
CA ASP A 92 -12.12 4.40 15.05
C ASP A 92 -11.26 5.68 15.16
N ALA A 93 -9.95 5.57 14.92
CA ALA A 93 -9.06 6.73 15.01
C ALA A 93 -9.40 7.80 13.95
N PRO A 94 -9.16 9.10 14.19
CA PRO A 94 -9.43 10.14 13.21
C PRO A 94 -8.56 9.96 11.96
N LEU A 95 -9.13 10.21 10.76
CA LEU A 95 -8.40 10.12 9.47
C LEU A 95 -7.25 11.12 9.40
N LEU A 96 -7.49 12.31 9.90
CA LEU A 96 -6.52 13.39 9.93
C LEU A 96 -6.34 13.81 11.40
N SER A 97 -5.15 13.67 11.91
CA SER A 97 -4.76 14.38 13.13
C SER A 97 -4.78 15.88 12.81
N ALA A 98 -5.13 16.72 13.78
CA ALA A 98 -5.17 18.18 13.63
C ALA A 98 -3.83 18.77 13.13
N SER A 99 -2.74 18.03 13.27
CA SER A 99 -1.44 18.32 12.64
C SER A 99 -0.85 17.06 12.01
N LEU A 100 -0.56 17.12 10.71
CA LEU A 100 0.20 16.07 10.06
C LEU A 100 1.66 16.14 10.55
N PRO A 101 2.24 15.06 11.08
CA PRO A 101 3.66 15.05 11.45
C PRO A 101 4.52 15.42 10.24
N VAL A 102 5.56 16.24 10.43
CA VAL A 102 6.51 16.64 9.38
C VAL A 102 6.99 15.43 8.56
N GLY A 103 7.30 14.33 9.21
CA GLY A 103 7.70 13.10 8.53
C GLY A 103 6.62 12.50 7.59
N THR A 104 5.34 12.80 7.81
CA THR A 104 4.26 12.39 6.88
C THR A 104 4.26 13.29 5.65
N LEU A 105 4.42 14.59 5.84
CA LEU A 105 4.51 15.57 4.74
C LEU A 105 5.74 15.29 3.85
N VAL A 106 6.90 15.05 4.46
CA VAL A 106 8.13 14.68 3.72
C VAL A 106 7.92 13.41 2.89
N ARG A 107 7.29 12.38 3.45
CA ARG A 107 7.01 11.12 2.72
C ARG A 107 6.01 11.33 1.58
N LEU A 108 5.00 12.16 1.79
CA LEU A 108 4.04 12.50 0.75
C LEU A 108 4.74 13.26 -0.39
N ALA A 109 5.54 14.28 -0.06
CA ALA A 109 6.32 15.03 -1.04
C ALA A 109 7.29 14.13 -1.81
N ALA A 110 8.01 13.24 -1.12
CA ALA A 110 8.91 12.28 -1.75
C ALA A 110 8.15 11.30 -2.67
N GLY A 111 6.95 10.84 -2.26
CA GLY A 111 6.10 9.99 -3.10
C GLY A 111 5.62 10.69 -4.36
N ILE A 112 5.19 11.96 -4.25
CA ILE A 112 4.78 12.77 -5.38
C ILE A 112 5.97 13.03 -6.32
N ALA A 113 7.14 13.38 -5.78
CA ALA A 113 8.34 13.60 -6.56
C ALA A 113 8.77 12.33 -7.31
N LEU A 114 8.77 11.17 -6.62
CA LEU A 114 9.07 9.88 -7.25
C LEU A 114 8.07 9.56 -8.37
N TYR A 115 6.78 9.75 -8.12
CA TYR A 115 5.74 9.52 -9.12
C TYR A 115 5.93 10.41 -10.35
N GLY A 116 6.17 11.73 -10.15
CA GLY A 116 6.44 12.65 -11.24
C GLY A 116 7.69 12.28 -12.02
N THR A 117 8.77 11.87 -11.33
CA THR A 117 10.01 11.39 -11.97
C THR A 117 9.73 10.15 -12.82
N LEU A 118 8.98 9.18 -12.31
CA LEU A 118 8.64 7.96 -13.05
C LEU A 118 7.74 8.25 -14.26
N LEU A 119 6.77 9.15 -14.13
CA LEU A 119 5.96 9.61 -15.27
C LEU A 119 6.83 10.24 -16.35
N TRP A 120 7.72 11.14 -15.95
CA TRP A 120 8.63 11.81 -16.89
C TRP A 120 9.61 10.82 -17.55
N ALA A 121 10.16 9.89 -16.79
CA ALA A 121 11.11 8.90 -17.29
C ALA A 121 10.45 7.78 -18.12
N HIS A 122 9.13 7.59 -18.00
CA HIS A 122 8.42 6.46 -18.60
C HIS A 122 8.67 6.30 -20.11
N PRO A 123 8.59 7.36 -20.96
CA PRO A 123 8.86 7.22 -22.39
C PRO A 123 10.28 6.79 -22.70
N PHE A 124 11.25 7.22 -21.87
CA PHE A 124 12.66 6.87 -22.05
C PHE A 124 12.97 5.44 -21.63
N LEU A 125 12.25 4.93 -20.62
CA LEU A 125 12.47 3.59 -20.08
C LEU A 125 11.68 2.52 -20.85
N PHE A 126 10.48 2.85 -21.32
CA PHE A 126 9.55 1.88 -21.88
C PHE A 126 9.12 2.19 -23.33
N GLY A 127 9.55 3.32 -23.90
CA GLY A 127 9.26 3.70 -25.28
C GLY A 127 7.82 4.19 -25.53
N VAL A 128 6.98 4.30 -24.50
CA VAL A 128 5.58 4.73 -24.62
C VAL A 128 5.24 5.83 -23.60
N SER A 129 4.38 6.78 -24.01
CA SER A 129 3.88 7.81 -23.09
C SER A 129 2.87 7.19 -22.11
N PRO A 130 2.97 7.47 -20.80
CA PRO A 130 1.95 7.07 -19.83
C PRO A 130 0.73 7.98 -19.83
N LEU A 131 0.82 9.10 -20.53
CA LEU A 131 -0.26 10.08 -20.68
C LEU A 131 -0.90 9.94 -22.06
N PRO A 132 -2.24 10.09 -22.17
CA PRO A 132 -2.95 10.07 -23.44
C PRO A 132 -2.54 11.20 -24.36
#